data_36a5b32e50e58d24ec8e242e4597e6ac
#
_entry.id   36a5b32e50e58d24ec8e242e4597e6ac
#
_cell.length_a   1.000
_cell.length_b   1.000
_cell.length_c   1.000
_cell.angle_alpha   90.00
_cell.angle_beta   90.00
_cell.angle_gamma   90.00
#
_symmetry.space_group_name_H-M   'P 1'
#
loop_
_entity.id
_entity.type
_entity.pdbx_description
1 polymer ?
#
loop_
_entity_poly.entity_id
_entity_poly.type
_entity_poly.pdbx_seq_one_letter_code
_entity_poly.pdbx_strand_id
1 'polypeptide(L)'
;PDFIYDAARLFHLVLVGYSANDPPMRYLLNAVAADGSRFDDLKERFTFFGTNAPDPVSLEDWKARGITPIHYDSNGNHNALLATLERWSELSAVNGKKVTIDTELRRIVKATRAAAPEPDRDLYDHLFRRSNASERVRLASLVSHAKADIDWLDAIVKIGAEKDRGRKS
;
A
#
# COMPACT_ATOMS: atom_id res chain seq x y z
N PRO A 1 -4.94 24.20 -13.26
CA PRO A 1 -4.29 24.00 -11.96
C PRO A 1 -5.30 23.48 -10.92
N ASP A 2 -6.48 24.10 -10.80
CA ASP A 2 -7.44 23.85 -9.72
C ASP A 2 -7.89 22.38 -9.61
N PHE A 3 -8.12 21.71 -10.72
CA PHE A 3 -8.51 20.29 -10.73
C PHE A 3 -7.49 19.37 -10.04
N ILE A 4 -6.18 19.60 -10.26
CA ILE A 4 -5.13 18.78 -9.62
C ILE A 4 -5.08 19.03 -8.11
N TYR A 5 -5.29 20.27 -7.68
CA TYR A 5 -5.36 20.60 -6.26
C TYR A 5 -6.56 19.93 -5.61
N ASP A 6 -7.73 20.04 -6.20
CA ASP A 6 -8.93 19.40 -5.68
C ASP A 6 -8.77 17.88 -5.63
N ALA A 7 -8.18 17.28 -6.67
CA ALA A 7 -7.87 15.85 -6.67
C ALA A 7 -6.88 15.47 -5.56
N ALA A 8 -5.81 16.24 -5.35
CA ALA A 8 -4.79 15.96 -4.31
C ALA A 8 -5.32 16.17 -2.89
N ARG A 9 -6.35 16.99 -2.68
CA ARG A 9 -7.02 17.17 -1.39
C ARG A 9 -8.03 16.06 -1.10
N LEU A 10 -8.74 15.61 -2.12
CA LEU A 10 -9.82 14.63 -1.95
C LEU A 10 -9.33 13.18 -2.01
N PHE A 11 -8.30 12.91 -2.80
CA PHE A 11 -7.86 11.55 -3.13
C PHE A 11 -6.36 11.35 -2.91
N HIS A 12 -5.97 10.13 -2.56
CA HIS A 12 -4.59 9.68 -2.74
C HIS A 12 -4.33 9.56 -4.25
N LEU A 13 -3.26 10.21 -4.73
CA LEU A 13 -2.91 10.18 -6.14
C LEU A 13 -1.82 9.15 -6.39
N VAL A 14 -2.02 8.33 -7.41
CA VAL A 14 -1.03 7.36 -7.86
C VAL A 14 -0.72 7.61 -9.34
N LEU A 15 0.52 8.01 -9.62
CA LEU A 15 1.00 8.30 -10.95
C LEU A 15 1.60 7.02 -11.55
N VAL A 16 1.14 6.65 -12.74
CA VAL A 16 1.59 5.44 -13.45
C VAL A 16 2.03 5.83 -14.86
N GLY A 17 3.24 5.42 -15.27
CA GLY A 17 3.75 5.67 -16.62
C GLY A 17 4.26 7.09 -16.86
N TYR A 18 4.50 7.89 -15.83
CA TYR A 18 5.04 9.23 -15.94
C TYR A 18 6.51 9.28 -15.51
N SER A 19 7.25 10.20 -16.11
CA SER A 19 8.61 10.56 -15.72
C SER A 19 8.61 11.87 -14.92
N ALA A 20 9.49 11.97 -13.92
CA ALA A 20 9.73 13.23 -13.22
C ALA A 20 10.20 14.36 -14.16
N ASN A 21 10.75 14.01 -15.32
CA ASN A 21 11.27 14.92 -16.34
C ASN A 21 10.24 15.29 -17.42
N ASP A 22 9.04 14.71 -17.40
CA ASP A 22 7.97 15.10 -18.30
C ASP A 22 7.53 16.54 -18.04
N PRO A 23 7.69 17.49 -19.02
CA PRO A 23 7.50 18.91 -18.77
C PRO A 23 6.10 19.30 -18.24
N PRO A 24 4.99 18.79 -18.77
CA PRO A 24 3.66 19.04 -18.22
C PRO A 24 3.52 18.56 -16.78
N MET A 25 4.03 17.36 -16.47
CA MET A 25 3.98 16.80 -15.12
C MET A 25 4.85 17.59 -14.15
N ARG A 26 6.07 17.99 -14.56
CA ARG A 26 6.94 18.87 -13.75
C ARG A 26 6.24 20.16 -13.36
N TYR A 27 5.58 20.81 -14.31
CA TYR A 27 4.86 22.05 -14.03
C TYR A 27 3.74 21.84 -13.00
N LEU A 28 2.91 20.83 -13.21
CA LEU A 28 1.81 20.50 -12.29
C LEU A 28 2.30 20.12 -10.89
N LEU A 29 3.30 19.26 -10.81
CA LEU A 29 3.83 18.77 -9.55
C LEU A 29 4.58 19.85 -8.76
N ASN A 30 5.34 20.71 -9.46
CA ASN A 30 6.00 21.84 -8.82
C ASN A 30 4.99 22.87 -8.29
N ALA A 31 3.88 23.10 -9.00
CA ALA A 31 2.81 23.95 -8.52
C ALA A 31 2.18 23.39 -7.22
N VAL A 32 1.85 22.10 -7.21
CA VAL A 32 1.32 21.44 -5.99
C VAL A 32 2.33 21.42 -4.85
N ALA A 33 3.62 21.20 -5.14
CA ALA A 33 4.67 21.23 -4.11
C ALA A 33 4.90 22.63 -3.53
N ALA A 34 4.89 23.66 -4.37
CA ALA A 34 5.07 25.05 -3.93
C ALA A 34 3.93 25.50 -2.99
N ASP A 35 2.71 25.05 -3.25
CA ASP A 35 1.55 25.36 -2.42
C ASP A 35 1.33 24.34 -1.27
N GLY A 36 2.10 23.25 -1.23
CA GLY A 36 2.00 22.22 -0.18
C GLY A 36 2.21 22.74 1.24
N SER A 37 2.94 23.85 1.39
CA SER A 37 3.07 24.58 2.66
C SER A 37 1.83 25.39 3.05
N ARG A 38 0.90 25.59 2.13
CA ARG A 38 -0.37 26.31 2.34
C ARG A 38 -1.54 25.40 2.69
N PHE A 39 -1.43 24.11 2.39
CA PHE A 39 -2.52 23.15 2.55
C PHE A 39 -2.03 21.93 3.33
N ASP A 40 -2.30 21.92 4.64
CA ASP A 40 -2.02 20.77 5.51
C ASP A 40 -2.94 19.56 5.23
N ASP A 41 -3.89 19.70 4.30
CA ASP A 41 -4.91 18.69 4.00
C ASP A 41 -4.66 17.88 2.70
N LEU A 42 -3.50 18.06 2.06
CA LEU A 42 -3.15 17.26 0.88
C LEU A 42 -2.94 15.79 1.24
N LYS A 43 -3.61 14.92 0.47
CA LYS A 43 -3.44 13.47 0.62
C LYS A 43 -2.08 13.01 0.09
N GLU A 44 -1.67 11.82 0.51
CA GLU A 44 -0.44 11.19 0.04
C GLU A 44 -0.47 10.97 -1.46
N ARG A 45 0.69 11.13 -2.09
CA ARG A 45 0.89 11.00 -3.53
C ARG A 45 2.01 10.03 -3.78
N PHE A 46 1.79 9.11 -4.70
CA PHE A 46 2.70 8.04 -5.04
C PHE A 46 3.00 8.03 -6.53
N THR A 47 4.15 7.51 -6.91
CA THR A 47 4.47 7.17 -8.30
C THR A 47 5.09 5.79 -8.37
N PHE A 48 4.73 5.02 -9.38
CA PHE A 48 5.47 3.81 -9.72
C PHE A 48 6.68 4.19 -10.56
N PHE A 49 7.85 3.89 -10.04
CA PHE A 49 9.15 4.21 -10.64
C PHE A 49 9.87 2.93 -11.06
N GLY A 50 9.86 2.67 -12.39
CA GLY A 50 10.48 1.49 -12.98
C GLY A 50 11.90 1.76 -13.41
N THR A 51 12.86 1.01 -12.88
CA THR A 51 14.25 1.03 -13.33
C THR A 51 14.91 -0.29 -12.98
N ASN A 52 15.90 -0.69 -13.79
CA ASN A 52 16.70 -1.88 -13.52
C ASN A 52 17.69 -1.68 -12.35
N ALA A 53 18.01 -0.43 -12.04
CA ALA A 53 18.78 -0.05 -10.86
C ALA A 53 18.22 1.24 -10.28
N PRO A 54 17.99 1.32 -8.96
CA PRO A 54 17.53 2.56 -8.33
C PRO A 54 18.53 3.68 -8.60
N ASP A 55 18.06 4.78 -9.19
CA ASP A 55 18.81 6.02 -9.31
C ASP A 55 18.46 6.93 -8.13
N PRO A 56 19.40 7.17 -7.21
CA PRO A 56 19.16 8.01 -6.04
C PRO A 56 18.70 9.44 -6.41
N VAL A 57 19.23 9.99 -7.49
CA VAL A 57 18.88 11.34 -7.94
C VAL A 57 17.42 11.41 -8.37
N SER A 58 16.98 10.46 -9.20
CA SER A 58 15.58 10.39 -9.62
C SER A 58 14.63 10.13 -8.46
N LEU A 59 15.02 9.34 -7.46
CA LEU A 59 14.23 9.11 -6.27
C LEU A 59 14.06 10.40 -5.45
N GLU A 60 15.15 11.13 -5.21
CA GLU A 60 15.09 12.40 -4.48
C GLU A 60 14.33 13.48 -5.27
N ASP A 61 14.39 13.48 -6.59
CA ASP A 61 13.59 14.34 -7.45
C ASP A 61 12.08 14.17 -7.26
N TRP A 62 11.61 12.94 -7.08
CA TRP A 62 10.21 12.66 -6.75
C TRP A 62 9.86 13.13 -5.33
N LYS A 63 10.70 12.82 -4.36
CA LYS A 63 10.49 13.21 -2.95
C LYS A 63 10.47 14.72 -2.77
N ALA A 64 11.36 15.44 -3.44
CA ALA A 64 11.39 16.91 -3.42
C ALA A 64 10.08 17.56 -3.93
N ARG A 65 9.29 16.81 -4.72
CA ARG A 65 7.95 17.23 -5.18
C ARG A 65 6.83 16.71 -4.27
N GLY A 66 7.17 16.16 -3.11
CA GLY A 66 6.21 15.60 -2.17
C GLY A 66 5.52 14.35 -2.67
N ILE A 67 6.19 13.55 -3.51
CA ILE A 67 5.68 12.30 -4.06
C ILE A 67 6.53 11.15 -3.54
N THR A 68 5.90 10.12 -3.02
CA THR A 68 6.58 8.90 -2.57
C THR A 68 6.79 7.96 -3.75
N PRO A 69 8.05 7.73 -4.19
CA PRO A 69 8.34 6.79 -5.25
C PRO A 69 8.24 5.35 -4.74
N ILE A 70 7.51 4.52 -5.47
CA ILE A 70 7.43 3.07 -5.28
C ILE A 70 8.26 2.43 -6.39
N HIS A 71 9.42 1.91 -6.03
CA HIS A 71 10.32 1.26 -6.97
C HIS A 71 9.78 -0.13 -7.36
N TYR A 72 9.88 -0.45 -8.66
CA TYR A 72 9.67 -1.80 -9.17
C TYR A 72 10.72 -2.14 -10.24
N ASP A 73 11.00 -3.43 -10.42
CA ASP A 73 11.88 -3.91 -11.47
C ASP A 73 11.19 -3.79 -12.83
N SER A 74 11.75 -2.98 -13.73
CA SER A 74 11.23 -2.77 -15.09
C SER A 74 11.63 -3.87 -16.10
N ASN A 75 12.44 -4.84 -15.69
CA ASN A 75 12.78 -5.98 -16.53
C ASN A 75 11.52 -6.76 -16.94
N GLY A 76 11.58 -7.44 -18.08
CA GLY A 76 10.45 -8.23 -18.56
C GLY A 76 9.25 -7.37 -18.98
N ASN A 77 9.50 -6.24 -19.64
CA ASN A 77 8.45 -5.37 -20.16
C ASN A 77 7.44 -4.87 -19.10
N HIS A 78 7.95 -4.45 -17.96
CA HIS A 78 7.14 -3.92 -16.85
C HIS A 78 6.13 -4.92 -16.24
N ASN A 79 6.35 -6.23 -16.39
CA ASN A 79 5.44 -7.25 -15.87
C ASN A 79 5.18 -7.14 -14.38
N ALA A 80 6.18 -6.71 -13.59
CA ALA A 80 6.01 -6.51 -12.15
C ALA A 80 4.99 -5.41 -11.83
N LEU A 81 4.98 -4.32 -12.62
CA LEU A 81 3.96 -3.26 -12.48
C LEU A 81 2.57 -3.78 -12.83
N LEU A 82 2.45 -4.49 -13.95
CA LEU A 82 1.17 -5.05 -14.39
C LEU A 82 0.60 -5.99 -13.33
N ALA A 83 1.39 -6.95 -12.85
CA ALA A 83 1.00 -7.88 -11.80
C ALA A 83 0.59 -7.15 -10.49
N THR A 84 1.29 -6.07 -10.13
CA THR A 84 0.94 -5.25 -8.96
C THR A 84 -0.42 -4.57 -9.14
N LEU A 85 -0.68 -3.98 -10.32
CA LEU A 85 -1.95 -3.30 -10.60
C LEU A 85 -3.12 -4.29 -10.68
N GLU A 86 -2.92 -5.46 -11.28
CA GLU A 86 -3.90 -6.55 -11.31
C GLU A 86 -4.23 -7.00 -9.88
N ARG A 87 -3.21 -7.28 -9.07
CA ARG A 87 -3.39 -7.66 -7.67
C ARG A 87 -4.08 -6.57 -6.86
N TRP A 88 -3.73 -5.32 -7.06
CA TRP A 88 -4.41 -4.19 -6.41
C TRP A 88 -5.88 -4.10 -6.81
N SER A 89 -6.19 -4.30 -8.08
CA SER A 89 -7.58 -4.35 -8.58
C SER A 89 -8.38 -5.47 -7.90
N GLU A 90 -7.83 -6.68 -7.81
CA GLU A 90 -8.43 -7.81 -7.12
C GLU A 90 -8.70 -7.48 -5.63
N LEU A 91 -7.70 -6.92 -4.94
CA LEU A 91 -7.82 -6.56 -3.52
C LEU A 91 -8.79 -5.40 -3.29
N SER A 92 -8.89 -4.45 -4.22
CA SER A 92 -9.88 -3.38 -4.17
C SER A 92 -11.31 -3.92 -4.28
N ALA A 93 -11.52 -4.94 -5.13
CA ALA A 93 -12.80 -5.63 -5.25
C ALA A 93 -13.17 -6.42 -3.98
N VAL A 94 -12.17 -6.84 -3.20
CA VAL A 94 -12.31 -7.54 -1.91
C VAL A 94 -12.70 -6.58 -0.78
N ASN A 95 -12.34 -5.30 -0.91
CA ASN A 95 -12.46 -4.32 0.15
C ASN A 95 -13.93 -4.12 0.56
N GLY A 96 -14.26 -4.50 1.81
CA GLY A 96 -15.61 -4.44 2.36
C GLY A 96 -16.46 -5.71 2.18
N LYS A 97 -16.02 -6.70 1.42
CA LYS A 97 -16.74 -7.98 1.27
C LYS A 97 -16.19 -9.02 2.25
N LYS A 98 -16.87 -9.23 3.37
CA LYS A 98 -16.45 -10.19 4.42
C LYS A 98 -16.10 -11.57 3.83
N VAL A 99 -16.93 -12.09 2.93
CA VAL A 99 -16.74 -13.42 2.31
C VAL A 99 -15.39 -13.51 1.57
N THR A 100 -15.01 -12.47 0.86
CA THR A 100 -13.76 -12.47 0.09
C THR A 100 -12.54 -12.35 0.99
N ILE A 101 -12.61 -11.52 2.03
CA ILE A 101 -11.57 -11.46 3.08
C ILE A 101 -11.39 -12.83 3.73
N ASP A 102 -12.47 -13.49 4.11
CA ASP A 102 -12.45 -14.80 4.77
C ASP A 102 -11.83 -15.87 3.84
N THR A 103 -12.15 -15.83 2.56
CA THR A 103 -11.58 -16.74 1.54
C THR A 103 -10.08 -16.52 1.37
N GLU A 104 -9.66 -15.26 1.24
CA GLU A 104 -8.24 -14.93 1.11
C GLU A 104 -7.44 -15.31 2.37
N LEU A 105 -7.92 -15.00 3.55
CA LEU A 105 -7.24 -15.40 4.79
C LEU A 105 -7.10 -16.93 4.90
N ARG A 106 -8.15 -17.69 4.60
CA ARG A 106 -8.08 -19.16 4.60
C ARG A 106 -7.11 -19.71 3.56
N ARG A 107 -6.95 -19.03 2.43
CA ARG A 107 -5.96 -19.37 1.40
C ARG A 107 -4.54 -19.13 1.91
N ILE A 108 -4.30 -17.93 2.44
CA ILE A 108 -2.98 -17.50 2.92
C ILE A 108 -2.45 -18.41 4.03
N VAL A 109 -3.27 -18.70 5.02
CA VAL A 109 -2.84 -19.45 6.22
C VAL A 109 -2.71 -20.97 6.02
N LYS A 110 -2.92 -21.48 4.80
CA LYS A 110 -2.63 -22.90 4.47
C LYS A 110 -1.14 -23.22 4.50
N ALA A 111 -0.31 -22.27 4.15
CA ALA A 111 1.14 -22.39 4.27
C ALA A 111 1.60 -21.86 5.64
N THR A 112 2.78 -22.29 6.13
CA THR A 112 3.41 -21.63 7.27
C THR A 112 3.77 -20.19 6.90
N ARG A 113 3.84 -19.29 7.87
CA ARG A 113 4.17 -17.88 7.60
C ARG A 113 5.54 -17.72 6.95
N ALA A 114 6.50 -18.55 7.32
CA ALA A 114 7.84 -18.54 6.73
C ALA A 114 7.86 -18.96 5.26
N ALA A 115 7.00 -19.90 4.87
CA ALA A 115 6.90 -20.38 3.49
C ALA A 115 5.94 -19.54 2.62
N ALA A 116 5.11 -18.71 3.22
CA ALA A 116 4.17 -17.88 2.50
C ALA A 116 4.89 -16.80 1.68
N PRO A 117 4.44 -16.50 0.45
CA PRO A 117 4.94 -15.37 -0.34
C PRO A 117 4.82 -14.04 0.42
N GLU A 118 5.75 -13.12 0.17
CA GLU A 118 5.76 -11.80 0.81
C GLU A 118 4.42 -11.05 0.61
N PRO A 119 3.83 -10.99 -0.61
CA PRO A 119 2.54 -10.33 -0.82
C PRO A 119 1.39 -10.89 0.04
N ASP A 120 1.43 -12.19 0.33
CA ASP A 120 0.43 -12.83 1.19
C ASP A 120 0.62 -12.45 2.66
N ARG A 121 1.86 -12.37 3.13
CA ARG A 121 2.18 -11.90 4.49
C ARG A 121 1.75 -10.44 4.67
N ASP A 122 2.05 -9.59 3.68
CA ASP A 122 1.69 -8.17 3.71
C ASP A 122 0.17 -7.97 3.70
N LEU A 123 -0.56 -8.71 2.86
CA LEU A 123 -2.01 -8.66 2.87
C LEU A 123 -2.59 -9.08 4.22
N TYR A 124 -2.08 -10.17 4.80
CA TYR A 124 -2.49 -10.63 6.12
C TYR A 124 -2.29 -9.53 7.16
N ASP A 125 -1.09 -8.98 7.26
CA ASP A 125 -0.75 -7.95 8.22
C ASP A 125 -1.58 -6.68 8.00
N HIS A 126 -1.80 -6.28 6.75
CA HIS A 126 -2.66 -5.16 6.39
C HIS A 126 -4.10 -5.35 6.89
N LEU A 127 -4.70 -6.51 6.67
CA LEU A 127 -6.06 -6.81 7.11
C LEU A 127 -6.21 -6.68 8.63
N PHE A 128 -5.22 -7.18 9.40
CA PHE A 128 -5.24 -7.06 10.86
C PHE A 128 -4.93 -5.65 11.36
N ARG A 129 -4.03 -4.92 10.71
CA ARG A 129 -3.72 -3.53 11.07
C ARG A 129 -4.90 -2.60 10.85
N ARG A 130 -5.66 -2.73 9.77
CA ARG A 130 -6.82 -1.88 9.49
C ARG A 130 -8.08 -2.26 10.28
N SER A 131 -8.20 -3.50 10.76
CA SER A 131 -9.38 -3.98 11.46
C SER A 131 -9.59 -3.26 12.80
N ASN A 132 -10.86 -3.02 13.18
CA ASN A 132 -11.23 -2.61 14.52
C ASN A 132 -11.17 -3.81 15.49
N ALA A 133 -11.41 -3.58 16.78
CA ALA A 133 -11.28 -4.62 17.81
C ALA A 133 -12.19 -5.83 17.55
N SER A 134 -13.47 -5.61 17.24
CA SER A 134 -14.45 -6.68 17.01
C SER A 134 -14.14 -7.49 15.75
N GLU A 135 -13.75 -6.79 14.67
CA GLU A 135 -13.34 -7.43 13.43
C GLU A 135 -12.05 -8.23 13.60
N ARG A 136 -11.10 -7.72 14.37
CA ARG A 136 -9.86 -8.44 14.68
C ARG A 136 -10.11 -9.75 15.41
N VAL A 137 -11.00 -9.76 16.41
CA VAL A 137 -11.41 -10.98 17.11
C VAL A 137 -12.04 -11.97 16.13
N ARG A 138 -12.92 -11.51 15.24
CA ARG A 138 -13.55 -12.36 14.22
C ARG A 138 -12.51 -12.98 13.28
N LEU A 139 -11.58 -12.16 12.75
CA LEU A 139 -10.53 -12.64 11.86
C LEU A 139 -9.56 -13.60 12.57
N ALA A 140 -9.19 -13.31 13.82
CA ALA A 140 -8.36 -14.22 14.64
C ALA A 140 -9.04 -15.57 14.87
N SER A 141 -10.34 -15.57 15.17
CA SER A 141 -11.13 -16.79 15.30
C SER A 141 -11.14 -17.59 13.99
N LEU A 142 -11.30 -16.92 12.84
CA LEU A 142 -11.28 -17.57 11.53
C LEU A 142 -9.92 -18.24 11.25
N VAL A 143 -8.82 -17.54 11.54
CA VAL A 143 -7.45 -18.06 11.38
C VAL A 143 -7.22 -19.28 12.29
N SER A 144 -7.65 -19.20 13.55
CA SER A 144 -7.55 -20.32 14.51
C SER A 144 -8.36 -21.54 14.03
N HIS A 145 -9.59 -21.35 13.58
CA HIS A 145 -10.43 -22.44 13.05
C HIS A 145 -9.88 -23.05 11.76
N ALA A 146 -9.12 -22.27 10.97
CA ALA A 146 -8.42 -22.77 9.80
C ALA A 146 -7.19 -23.64 10.14
N LYS A 147 -6.89 -23.84 11.44
CA LYS A 147 -5.72 -24.58 11.94
C LYS A 147 -4.40 -24.00 11.38
N ALA A 148 -4.33 -22.68 11.30
CA ALA A 148 -3.14 -21.97 10.87
C ALA A 148 -1.95 -22.25 11.77
N ASP A 149 -0.75 -22.16 11.22
CA ASP A 149 0.49 -22.23 11.98
C ASP A 149 0.54 -21.14 13.07
N ILE A 150 1.19 -21.44 14.19
CA ILE A 150 1.29 -20.55 15.34
C ILE A 150 1.87 -19.19 14.99
N ASP A 151 2.79 -19.12 14.03
CA ASP A 151 3.42 -17.88 13.59
C ASP A 151 2.41 -16.86 13.02
N TRP A 152 1.31 -17.33 12.44
CA TRP A 152 0.22 -16.45 12.00
C TRP A 152 -0.53 -15.84 13.17
N LEU A 153 -0.74 -16.60 14.25
CA LEU A 153 -1.40 -16.11 15.47
C LEU A 153 -0.49 -15.13 16.22
N ASP A 154 0.81 -15.42 16.30
CA ASP A 154 1.79 -14.51 16.91
C ASP A 154 1.85 -13.16 16.19
N ALA A 155 1.69 -13.15 14.87
CA ALA A 155 1.62 -11.90 14.11
C ALA A 155 0.43 -11.03 14.54
N ILE A 156 -0.73 -11.61 14.84
CA ILE A 156 -1.90 -10.89 15.35
C ILE A 156 -1.61 -10.21 16.69
N VAL A 157 -0.94 -10.94 17.59
CA VAL A 157 -0.57 -10.41 18.91
C VAL A 157 0.39 -9.23 18.77
N LYS A 158 1.41 -9.37 17.92
CA LYS A 158 2.38 -8.28 17.65
C LYS A 158 1.68 -7.03 17.09
N ILE A 159 0.81 -7.18 16.10
CA ILE A 159 0.04 -6.08 15.51
C ILE A 159 -0.87 -5.41 16.56
N GLY A 160 -1.50 -6.19 17.44
CA GLY A 160 -2.29 -5.66 18.55
C GLY A 160 -1.48 -4.80 19.50
N ALA A 161 -0.31 -5.30 19.92
CA ALA A 161 0.59 -4.59 20.82
C ALA A 161 1.17 -3.29 20.22
N GLU A 162 1.42 -3.25 18.91
CA GLU A 162 1.84 -2.03 18.20
C GLU A 162 0.76 -0.93 18.26
N LYS A 163 -0.49 -1.30 18.01
CA LYS A 163 -1.63 -0.36 18.08
C LYS A 163 -1.87 0.22 19.47
N ASP A 164 -1.69 -0.59 20.50
CA ASP A 164 -1.90 -0.13 21.88
C ASP A 164 -0.79 0.83 22.33
N ARG A 165 0.43 0.68 21.80
CA ARG A 165 1.54 1.62 22.04
C ARG A 165 1.31 2.96 21.33
N GLY A 166 0.87 2.95 20.09
CA GLY A 166 0.60 4.17 19.32
C GLY A 166 -0.61 4.99 19.81
N ARG A 167 -1.45 4.44 20.69
CA ARG A 167 -2.56 5.18 21.34
C ARG A 167 -2.16 5.91 22.62
N LYS A 168 -0.99 5.61 23.18
CA LYS A 168 -0.50 6.18 24.44
C LYS A 168 0.52 7.31 24.27
N SER A 169 0.94 7.57 23.04
CA SER A 169 1.78 8.71 22.62
C SER A 169 0.91 9.81 22.00
#